data_2d9ca5e44b832d1cad970b5c21774a83
#
_entry.id   2d9ca5e44b832d1cad970b5c21774a83
#
_cell.length_a   1.000
_cell.length_b   1.000
_cell.length_c   1.000
_cell.angle_alpha   90.00
_cell.angle_beta   90.00
_cell.angle_gamma   90.00
#
_symmetry.space_group_name_H-M   'P 1'
#
loop_
_entity.id
_entity.type
_entity.pdbx_description
1 polymer ?
#
loop_
_entity_poly.entity_id
_entity_poly.type
_entity_poly.pdbx_seq_one_letter_code
_entity_poly.pdbx_strand_id
1 'polypeptide(L)'
;MSNFDLVVLGGGSGGYAAALRGAQLGLSVALIEKDKVGGTCLHRGCIPTKALLHAGEVADSARESAQFGVNATFNSIDMAGVNSYKDGVIAGLHKGLQGLVKSRNITYVE
;
A
#
# COMPACT_ATOMS: atom_id res chain seq x y z
N MET A 1 14.05 13.25 27.84
CA MET A 1 14.31 13.67 26.44
C MET A 1 14.78 12.47 25.64
N SER A 2 14.14 12.20 24.53
CA SER A 2 14.50 11.07 23.67
C SER A 2 15.50 11.50 22.61
N ASN A 3 16.55 10.72 22.42
CA ASN A 3 17.56 10.94 21.39
C ASN A 3 17.52 9.80 20.37
N PHE A 4 17.58 10.16 19.10
CA PHE A 4 17.57 9.22 17.99
C PHE A 4 18.77 9.45 17.08
N ASP A 5 19.31 8.38 16.50
CA ASP A 5 20.34 8.49 15.48
C ASP A 5 19.77 9.04 14.17
N LEU A 6 18.52 8.70 13.88
CA LEU A 6 17.82 9.11 12.66
C LEU A 6 16.38 9.47 12.99
N VAL A 7 15.97 10.67 12.56
CA VAL A 7 14.57 11.10 12.62
C VAL A 7 14.09 11.33 11.20
N VAL A 8 13.02 10.65 10.82
CA VAL A 8 12.43 10.74 9.48
C VAL A 8 11.10 11.48 9.58
N LEU A 9 11.00 12.59 8.90
CA LEU A 9 9.76 13.38 8.81
C LEU A 9 9.02 13.02 7.54
N GLY A 10 7.89 12.36 7.71
CA GLY A 10 7.05 11.87 6.63
C GLY A 10 7.22 10.37 6.38
N GLY A 11 6.12 9.63 6.49
CA GLY A 11 6.07 8.17 6.35
C GLY A 11 5.63 7.68 4.98
N GLY A 12 5.89 8.44 3.92
CA GLY A 12 5.68 8.00 2.55
C GLY A 12 6.76 7.01 2.09
N SER A 13 6.79 6.69 0.80
CA SER A 13 7.67 5.64 0.25
C SER A 13 9.15 5.87 0.57
N GLY A 14 9.63 7.10 0.44
CA GLY A 14 11.01 7.44 0.80
C GLY A 14 11.25 7.38 2.31
N GLY A 15 10.30 7.90 3.08
CA GLY A 15 10.41 7.98 4.54
C GLY A 15 10.42 6.62 5.22
N TYR A 16 9.43 5.77 4.95
CA TYR A 16 9.41 4.46 5.58
C TYR A 16 10.56 3.57 5.11
N ALA A 17 10.98 3.71 3.85
CA ALA A 17 12.14 2.96 3.34
C ALA A 17 13.42 3.38 4.09
N ALA A 18 13.65 4.67 4.28
CA ALA A 18 14.78 5.19 5.04
C ALA A 18 14.74 4.73 6.51
N ALA A 19 13.57 4.80 7.13
CA ALA A 19 13.39 4.38 8.52
C ALA A 19 13.67 2.89 8.71
N LEU A 20 13.12 2.04 7.85
CA LEU A 20 13.31 0.59 7.90
C LEU A 20 14.78 0.24 7.66
N ARG A 21 15.43 0.87 6.69
CA ARG A 21 16.84 0.63 6.41
C ARG A 21 17.74 1.11 7.54
N GLY A 22 17.45 2.27 8.11
CA GLY A 22 18.18 2.79 9.27
C GLY A 22 18.10 1.83 10.47
N ALA A 23 16.90 1.33 10.76
CA ALA A 23 16.71 0.34 11.83
C ALA A 23 17.45 -0.97 11.54
N GLN A 24 17.45 -1.42 10.30
CA GLN A 24 18.18 -2.62 9.88
C GLN A 24 19.70 -2.47 10.07
N LEU A 25 20.22 -1.26 9.94
CA LEU A 25 21.63 -0.96 10.15
C LEU A 25 21.99 -0.72 11.63
N GLY A 26 21.05 -0.91 12.54
CA GLY A 26 21.27 -0.80 13.97
C GLY A 26 21.09 0.60 14.55
N LEU A 27 20.55 1.55 13.75
CA LEU A 27 20.28 2.90 14.23
C LEU A 27 19.00 2.94 15.07
N SER A 28 18.98 3.85 16.03
CA SER A 28 17.73 4.23 16.70
C SER A 28 16.96 5.20 15.83
N VAL A 29 15.74 4.85 15.44
CA VAL A 29 14.97 5.59 14.43
C VAL A 29 13.64 6.05 15.00
N ALA A 30 13.29 7.32 14.73
CA ALA A 30 11.94 7.84 14.90
C ALA A 30 11.36 8.16 13.52
N LEU A 31 10.15 7.73 13.27
CA LEU A 31 9.38 8.03 12.07
C LEU A 31 8.16 8.85 12.45
N ILE A 32 8.07 10.06 11.90
CA ILE A 32 7.00 11.01 12.20
C ILE A 32 6.09 11.10 10.98
N GLU A 33 4.80 10.80 11.15
CA GLU A 33 3.81 10.85 10.09
C GLU A 33 2.49 11.43 10.62
N LYS A 34 2.01 12.48 9.98
CA LYS A 34 0.79 13.20 10.42
C LYS A 34 -0.53 12.53 10.04
N ASP A 35 -0.50 11.54 9.16
CA ASP A 35 -1.70 10.85 8.67
C ASP A 35 -1.48 9.33 8.82
N LYS A 36 -1.09 8.64 7.76
CA LYS A 36 -0.90 7.19 7.77
C LYS A 36 0.42 6.82 7.13
N VAL A 37 1.17 5.93 7.75
CA VAL A 37 2.37 5.37 7.14
C VAL A 37 2.02 4.69 5.80
N GLY A 38 2.86 4.90 4.80
CA GLY A 38 2.62 4.47 3.43
C GLY A 38 2.47 5.64 2.46
N GLY A 39 1.97 6.77 2.94
CA GLY A 39 1.87 8.01 2.17
C GLY A 39 0.88 7.97 1.02
N THR A 40 1.04 8.89 0.09
CA THR A 40 0.14 9.06 -1.05
C THR A 40 0.10 7.81 -1.94
N CYS A 41 1.24 7.22 -2.23
CA CYS A 41 1.31 6.05 -3.12
C CYS A 41 0.45 4.90 -2.60
N LEU A 42 0.56 4.55 -1.33
CA LEU A 42 -0.20 3.45 -0.75
C LEU A 42 -1.70 3.78 -0.61
N HIS A 43 -2.02 4.96 -0.12
CA HIS A 43 -3.40 5.27 0.29
C HIS A 43 -4.25 5.93 -0.79
N ARG A 44 -3.63 6.75 -1.66
CA ARG A 44 -4.36 7.61 -2.60
C ARG A 44 -3.75 7.68 -4.00
N GLY A 45 -2.74 6.88 -4.28
CA GLY A 45 -1.99 6.94 -5.55
C GLY A 45 -1.80 5.59 -6.21
N CYS A 46 -0.59 5.09 -6.19
CA CYS A 46 -0.15 3.91 -6.96
C CYS A 46 -0.98 2.66 -6.68
N ILE A 47 -1.22 2.36 -5.42
CA ILE A 47 -1.87 1.11 -5.03
C ILE A 47 -3.37 1.11 -5.38
N PRO A 48 -4.17 2.11 -5.01
CA PRO A 48 -5.55 2.14 -5.46
C PRO A 48 -5.68 2.21 -6.98
N THR A 49 -4.81 2.95 -7.66
CA THR A 49 -4.82 3.03 -9.12
C THR A 49 -4.58 1.68 -9.76
N LYS A 50 -3.59 0.93 -9.30
CA LYS A 50 -3.29 -0.42 -9.83
C LYS A 50 -4.41 -1.41 -9.54
N ALA A 51 -5.05 -1.32 -8.38
CA ALA A 51 -6.20 -2.16 -8.05
C ALA A 51 -7.38 -1.91 -9.01
N LEU A 52 -7.66 -0.64 -9.30
CA LEU A 52 -8.71 -0.27 -10.25
C LEU A 52 -8.38 -0.71 -11.68
N LEU A 53 -7.13 -0.53 -12.12
CA LEU A 53 -6.67 -1.00 -13.43
C LEU A 53 -6.80 -2.51 -13.55
N HIS A 54 -6.44 -3.25 -12.52
CA HIS A 54 -6.57 -4.71 -12.53
C HIS A 54 -8.04 -5.16 -12.66
N ALA A 55 -8.95 -4.49 -11.98
CA ALA A 55 -10.37 -4.75 -12.14
C ALA A 55 -10.83 -4.52 -13.60
N GLY A 56 -10.32 -3.46 -14.23
CA GLY A 56 -10.55 -3.19 -15.67
C GLY A 56 -10.01 -4.29 -16.56
N GLU A 57 -8.81 -4.77 -16.30
CA GLU A 57 -8.19 -5.88 -17.04
C GLU A 57 -9.01 -7.18 -16.94
N VAL A 58 -9.56 -7.48 -15.77
CA VAL A 58 -10.43 -8.63 -15.57
C VAL A 58 -11.70 -8.51 -16.42
N ALA A 59 -12.30 -7.31 -16.46
CA ALA A 59 -13.47 -7.05 -17.31
C ALA A 59 -13.16 -7.23 -18.80
N ASP A 60 -12.03 -6.72 -19.26
CA ASP A 60 -11.60 -6.85 -20.64
C ASP A 60 -11.27 -8.32 -20.97
N SER A 61 -10.63 -9.04 -20.08
CA SER A 61 -10.36 -10.47 -20.26
C SER A 61 -11.65 -11.27 -20.46
N ALA A 62 -12.70 -10.94 -19.72
CA ALA A 62 -14.00 -11.59 -19.89
C ALA A 62 -14.65 -11.23 -21.24
N ARG A 63 -14.58 -9.96 -21.66
CA ARG A 63 -15.13 -9.50 -22.93
C ARG A 63 -14.43 -10.11 -24.14
N GLU A 64 -13.11 -10.27 -24.05
CA GLU A 64 -12.25 -10.68 -25.17
C GLU A 64 -11.85 -12.16 -25.12
N SER A 65 -12.43 -12.91 -24.21
CA SER A 65 -12.04 -14.29 -23.94
C SER A 65 -12.15 -15.22 -25.14
N ALA A 66 -13.08 -14.95 -26.05
CA ALA A 66 -13.33 -15.80 -27.23
C ALA A 66 -12.12 -15.91 -28.16
N GLN A 67 -11.29 -14.88 -28.26
CA GLN A 67 -10.08 -14.92 -29.09
C GLN A 67 -9.06 -15.98 -28.62
N PHE A 68 -9.16 -16.38 -27.35
CA PHE A 68 -8.29 -17.39 -26.75
C PHE A 68 -8.98 -18.78 -26.70
N GLY A 69 -10.15 -18.93 -27.32
CA GLY A 69 -10.92 -20.17 -27.24
C GLY A 69 -11.64 -20.36 -25.91
N VAL A 70 -11.72 -19.32 -25.07
CA VAL A 70 -12.42 -19.38 -23.79
C VAL A 70 -13.78 -18.71 -23.93
N ASN A 71 -14.84 -19.47 -23.64
CA ASN A 71 -16.21 -18.98 -23.70
C ASN A 71 -16.62 -18.45 -22.32
N ALA A 72 -16.49 -17.16 -22.12
CA ALA A 72 -16.91 -16.46 -20.90
C ALA A 72 -17.90 -15.34 -21.24
N THR A 73 -18.75 -15.02 -20.29
CA THR A 73 -19.72 -13.94 -20.43
C THR A 73 -19.38 -12.80 -19.49
N PHE A 74 -19.27 -11.60 -20.06
CA PHE A 74 -19.21 -10.38 -19.26
C PHE A 74 -20.63 -9.88 -19.03
N ASN A 75 -21.04 -9.80 -17.78
CA ASN A 75 -22.39 -9.34 -17.41
C ASN A 75 -22.43 -7.87 -17.02
N SER A 76 -21.67 -7.52 -15.99
CA SER A 76 -21.67 -6.15 -15.46
C SER A 76 -20.48 -5.90 -14.55
N ILE A 77 -20.29 -4.64 -14.17
CA ILE A 77 -19.33 -4.22 -13.15
C ILE A 77 -20.11 -3.76 -11.93
N ASP A 78 -19.83 -4.37 -10.78
CA ASP A 78 -20.29 -3.91 -9.48
C ASP A 78 -19.24 -2.96 -8.89
N MET A 79 -19.48 -1.66 -8.97
CA MET A 79 -18.51 -0.65 -8.48
C MET A 79 -18.32 -0.71 -6.97
N ALA A 80 -19.35 -1.09 -6.21
CA ALA A 80 -19.18 -1.29 -4.77
C ALA A 80 -18.19 -2.45 -4.50
N GLY A 81 -18.29 -3.53 -5.27
CA GLY A 81 -17.35 -4.65 -5.20
C GLY A 81 -15.94 -4.26 -5.61
N VAL A 82 -15.78 -3.47 -6.68
CA VAL A 82 -14.47 -2.95 -7.12
C VAL A 82 -13.83 -2.10 -6.04
N ASN A 83 -14.59 -1.19 -5.44
CA ASN A 83 -14.10 -0.33 -4.36
C ASN A 83 -13.75 -1.15 -3.12
N SER A 84 -14.53 -2.16 -2.77
CA SER A 84 -14.25 -3.06 -1.64
C SER A 84 -12.94 -3.83 -1.86
N TYR A 85 -12.70 -4.33 -3.08
CA TYR A 85 -11.44 -4.96 -3.45
C TYR A 85 -10.26 -4.00 -3.30
N LYS A 86 -10.38 -2.81 -3.86
CA LYS A 86 -9.36 -1.75 -3.74
C LYS A 86 -9.04 -1.43 -2.28
N ASP A 87 -10.07 -1.20 -1.47
CA ASP A 87 -9.90 -0.85 -0.06
C ASP A 87 -9.26 -2.00 0.74
N GLY A 88 -9.59 -3.24 0.40
CA GLY A 88 -8.97 -4.42 0.99
C GLY A 88 -7.47 -4.53 0.69
N VAL A 89 -7.06 -4.23 -0.54
CA VAL A 89 -5.64 -4.21 -0.93
C VAL A 89 -4.88 -3.14 -0.11
N ILE A 90 -5.43 -1.93 -0.04
CA ILE A 90 -4.83 -0.83 0.73
C ILE A 90 -4.70 -1.22 2.21
N ALA A 91 -5.77 -1.72 2.80
CA ALA A 91 -5.79 -2.10 4.22
C ALA A 91 -4.77 -3.20 4.54
N GLY A 92 -4.64 -4.20 3.68
CA GLY A 92 -3.66 -5.28 3.85
C GLY A 92 -2.23 -4.79 3.82
N LEU A 93 -1.89 -3.95 2.86
CA LEU A 93 -0.55 -3.37 2.73
C LEU A 93 -0.23 -2.40 3.87
N HIS A 94 -1.19 -1.57 4.28
CA HIS A 94 -1.04 -0.66 5.41
C HIS A 94 -0.76 -1.44 6.70
N LYS A 95 -1.54 -2.47 6.98
CA LYS A 95 -1.35 -3.34 8.14
C LYS A 95 0.04 -3.99 8.13
N GLY A 96 0.47 -4.50 6.99
CA GLY A 96 1.80 -5.10 6.82
C GLY A 96 2.91 -4.11 7.11
N LEU A 97 2.79 -2.89 6.59
CA LEU A 97 3.78 -1.83 6.81
C LEU A 97 3.83 -1.38 8.28
N GLN A 98 2.68 -1.21 8.92
CA GLN A 98 2.60 -0.93 10.36
C GLN A 98 3.29 -2.03 11.18
N GLY A 99 3.09 -3.30 10.80
CA GLY A 99 3.74 -4.44 11.43
C GLY A 99 5.25 -4.39 11.28
N LEU A 100 5.76 -4.03 10.11
CA LEU A 100 7.20 -3.88 9.87
C LEU A 100 7.79 -2.77 10.74
N VAL A 101 7.18 -1.60 10.76
CA VAL A 101 7.64 -0.46 11.59
C VAL A 101 7.73 -0.88 13.05
N LYS A 102 6.71 -1.57 13.55
CA LYS A 102 6.68 -2.06 14.92
C LYS A 102 7.74 -3.13 15.18
N SER A 103 7.89 -4.11 14.29
CA SER A 103 8.84 -5.22 14.45
C SER A 103 10.30 -4.78 14.42
N ARG A 104 10.60 -3.64 13.81
CA ARG A 104 11.95 -3.06 13.74
C ARG A 104 12.23 -2.09 14.89
N ASN A 105 11.34 -1.99 15.86
CA ASN A 105 11.46 -1.11 17.02
C ASN A 105 11.63 0.37 16.65
N ILE A 106 11.04 0.79 15.53
CA ILE A 106 11.01 2.19 15.13
C ILE A 106 9.98 2.91 16.01
N THR A 107 10.38 4.04 16.58
CA THR A 107 9.45 4.88 17.31
C THR A 107 8.58 5.65 16.32
N TYR A 108 7.30 5.32 16.29
CA TYR A 108 6.32 5.95 15.41
C TYR A 108 5.60 7.07 16.14
N VAL A 109 5.59 8.25 15.54
CA VAL A 109 4.97 9.47 16.12
C VAL A 109 3.98 10.04 15.12
N GLU A 110 2.73 10.26 15.54
CA GLU A 110 1.68 10.93 14.77
C GLU A 110 1.67 12.44 15.01
#